data_ba44b42db9b5f75b35954eed5a58ae13
#
_entry.id   ba44b42db9b5f75b35954eed5a58ae13
#
_cell.length_a   1.000
_cell.length_b   1.000
_cell.length_c   1.000
_cell.angle_alpha   90.00
_cell.angle_beta   90.00
_cell.angle_gamma   90.00
#
_symmetry.space_group_name_H-M   'P 1'
#
loop_
_entity.id
_entity.type
_entity.pdbx_description
1 polymer ?
#
loop_
_entity_poly.entity_id
_entity_poly.type
_entity_poly.pdbx_seq_one_letter_code
_entity_poly.pdbx_strand_id
1 'polypeptide(L)'
;MYASYVPNLRFPEFQGEWEKCKLEDVMNFSTTRINSSELNEDNYVSTENMLQDYQGIMEAKSVPEDVNVISYSCGDILISNIRPYLKKVWKATFNGGCSSDVFVLKANDNIESDYLHYVIANDKFINFVMSGAKGVKMPRGDKKQMKTYSLSLPQIQEQKKIGKMLSLLDERIATQNKVIEDLKKLKCAIIDEVFCSPKQREPNRRFEGCSEPLSTYKMKDFCFRIIDKNKDNKCSLVLTIAAQYGLVDQEFFFNKSVASENLTGYYILNKGDFAYNRSYSSGYAWGAVKRLDNYSEGVLSTLYVCFRADESIVNSDYLSYYFESSKWHKEVSDISGEGARNHGLLNISVSDYFNTEHRFATMTEQKRIASMLNAIVIKEQNAIKLGKLYSKQKQYLLRQMFI
;
A
#
# COMPACT_ATOMS: atom_id res chain seq x y z
N MET A 1 9.93 6.25 -44.59
CA MET A 1 9.80 7.32 -43.60
C MET A 1 11.03 7.28 -42.73
N TYR A 2 11.85 8.33 -42.72
CA TYR A 2 12.97 8.45 -41.80
C TYR A 2 12.41 8.55 -40.40
N ALA A 3 12.83 7.68 -39.48
CA ALA A 3 12.42 7.75 -38.09
C ALA A 3 12.98 9.06 -37.51
N SER A 4 12.10 9.98 -37.18
CA SER A 4 12.47 11.24 -36.51
C SER A 4 12.99 10.91 -35.11
N TYR A 5 14.22 11.31 -34.80
CA TYR A 5 14.82 11.15 -33.46
C TYR A 5 14.43 12.32 -32.55
N VAL A 6 13.14 12.64 -32.51
CA VAL A 6 12.57 13.69 -31.68
C VAL A 6 11.43 13.05 -30.85
N PRO A 7 11.40 13.28 -29.53
CA PRO A 7 10.33 12.73 -28.68
C PRO A 7 8.98 13.37 -28.99
N ASN A 8 7.89 12.65 -28.69
CA ASN A 8 6.53 13.17 -28.89
C ASN A 8 6.21 14.39 -28.03
N LEU A 9 6.82 14.48 -26.85
CA LEU A 9 6.70 15.62 -25.94
C LEU A 9 8.11 16.17 -25.64
N ARG A 10 8.31 17.46 -25.90
CA ARG A 10 9.59 18.13 -25.75
C ARG A 10 9.39 19.54 -25.22
N PHE A 11 10.36 20.08 -24.50
CA PHE A 11 10.37 21.47 -24.12
C PHE A 11 10.55 22.37 -25.38
N PRO A 12 9.72 23.40 -25.56
CA PRO A 12 9.65 24.16 -26.81
C PRO A 12 10.94 24.93 -27.16
N GLU A 13 11.78 25.21 -26.18
CA GLU A 13 13.07 25.90 -26.37
C GLU A 13 14.17 25.00 -26.99
N PHE A 14 14.00 23.69 -27.00
CA PHE A 14 14.98 22.76 -27.59
C PHE A 14 14.53 22.32 -28.98
N GLN A 15 15.47 22.37 -29.94
CA GLN A 15 15.23 22.03 -31.34
C GLN A 15 16.29 21.05 -31.85
N GLY A 16 16.08 20.52 -33.04
CA GLY A 16 16.98 19.54 -33.67
C GLY A 16 16.72 18.10 -33.24
N GLU A 17 17.39 17.16 -33.88
CA GLU A 17 17.30 15.73 -33.57
C GLU A 17 18.21 15.37 -32.40
N TRP A 18 17.85 14.32 -31.67
CA TRP A 18 18.70 13.74 -30.64
C TRP A 18 19.74 12.82 -31.25
N GLU A 19 20.93 12.80 -30.66
CA GLU A 19 22.03 11.94 -31.12
C GLU A 19 21.76 10.48 -30.68
N LYS A 20 21.96 9.55 -31.61
CA LYS A 20 21.84 8.11 -31.31
C LYS A 20 23.18 7.57 -30.83
N CYS A 21 23.18 6.95 -29.65
CA CYS A 21 24.37 6.33 -29.07
C CYS A 21 24.00 4.99 -28.39
N LYS A 22 25.02 4.26 -27.97
CA LYS A 22 24.85 3.08 -27.10
C LYS A 22 25.07 3.47 -25.66
N LEU A 23 24.53 2.65 -24.75
CA LEU A 23 24.68 2.85 -23.32
C LEU A 23 26.17 2.86 -22.89
N GLU A 24 27.02 2.05 -23.56
CA GLU A 24 28.47 2.02 -23.29
C GLU A 24 29.22 3.34 -23.63
N ASP A 25 28.62 4.16 -24.48
CA ASP A 25 29.22 5.47 -24.85
C ASP A 25 29.02 6.54 -23.78
N VAL A 26 28.04 6.34 -22.90
CA VAL A 26 27.59 7.35 -21.93
C VAL A 26 27.73 6.93 -20.46
N MET A 27 28.03 5.65 -20.18
CA MET A 27 28.25 5.18 -18.82
C MET A 27 29.27 4.05 -18.72
N ASN A 28 29.79 3.84 -17.50
CA ASN A 28 30.62 2.71 -17.16
C ASN A 28 30.08 1.94 -15.97
N PHE A 29 30.27 0.60 -15.95
CA PHE A 29 30.00 -0.19 -14.75
C PHE A 29 31.12 0.02 -13.73
N SER A 30 30.77 0.31 -12.47
CA SER A 30 31.75 0.40 -11.39
C SER A 30 32.47 -0.94 -11.19
N THR A 31 33.77 -0.87 -11.00
CA THR A 31 34.66 -1.99 -10.61
C THR A 31 35.38 -1.71 -9.28
N THR A 32 35.25 -0.51 -8.74
CA THR A 32 35.82 -0.12 -7.45
C THR A 32 35.19 -0.91 -6.33
N ARG A 33 36.00 -1.28 -5.34
CA ARG A 33 35.56 -2.09 -4.21
C ARG A 33 35.83 -1.40 -2.88
N ILE A 34 35.05 -1.73 -1.88
CA ILE A 34 35.17 -1.29 -0.50
C ILE A 34 35.02 -2.53 0.39
N ASN A 35 35.68 -2.57 1.53
CA ASN A 35 35.46 -3.63 2.50
C ASN A 35 34.14 -3.42 3.22
N SER A 36 33.36 -4.46 3.40
CA SER A 36 32.05 -4.39 4.07
C SER A 36 32.14 -4.00 5.55
N SER A 37 33.31 -4.12 6.18
CA SER A 37 33.56 -3.62 7.54
C SER A 37 33.47 -2.09 7.66
N GLU A 38 33.51 -1.36 6.53
CA GLU A 38 33.34 0.09 6.45
C GLU A 38 31.85 0.49 6.22
N LEU A 39 30.94 -0.49 6.17
CA LEU A 39 29.54 -0.30 5.84
C LEU A 39 28.63 -0.67 7.03
N ASN A 40 27.40 -0.16 6.99
CA ASN A 40 26.34 -0.49 7.91
C ASN A 40 25.03 -0.75 7.15
N GLU A 41 23.94 -1.02 7.86
CA GLU A 41 22.63 -1.30 7.27
C GLU A 41 22.06 -0.13 6.45
N ASP A 42 22.47 1.13 6.76
CA ASP A 42 21.99 2.32 6.05
C ASP A 42 22.64 2.50 4.68
N ASN A 43 23.88 2.02 4.49
CA ASN A 43 24.67 2.27 3.28
C ASN A 43 25.07 1.02 2.49
N TYR A 44 24.55 -0.16 2.88
CA TYR A 44 24.68 -1.39 2.12
C TYR A 44 23.45 -1.67 1.27
N VAL A 45 23.64 -1.95 -0.02
CA VAL A 45 22.55 -2.25 -0.95
C VAL A 45 22.68 -3.66 -1.51
N SER A 46 21.61 -4.43 -1.37
CA SER A 46 21.43 -5.77 -1.95
C SER A 46 20.15 -5.84 -2.74
N THR A 47 19.94 -6.94 -3.46
CA THR A 47 18.66 -7.16 -4.15
C THR A 47 17.48 -7.30 -3.19
N GLU A 48 17.71 -7.56 -1.90
CA GLU A 48 16.66 -7.75 -0.90
C GLU A 48 16.08 -6.41 -0.43
N ASN A 49 16.95 -5.40 -0.21
CA ASN A 49 16.52 -4.10 0.26
C ASN A 49 16.24 -3.09 -0.86
N MET A 50 16.46 -3.43 -2.13
CA MET A 50 15.94 -2.69 -3.28
C MET A 50 14.45 -2.96 -3.46
N LEU A 51 13.65 -1.89 -3.52
CA LEU A 51 12.19 -1.97 -3.71
C LEU A 51 11.83 -2.17 -5.18
N GLN A 52 10.69 -2.83 -5.43
CA GLN A 52 10.18 -3.08 -6.78
C GLN A 52 9.59 -1.81 -7.40
N ASP A 53 9.38 -1.84 -8.71
CA ASP A 53 8.70 -0.78 -9.47
C ASP A 53 9.32 0.62 -9.25
N TYR A 54 10.67 0.68 -9.21
CA TYR A 54 11.46 1.92 -9.09
C TYR A 54 11.20 2.69 -7.77
N GLN A 55 10.79 2.01 -6.69
CA GLN A 55 10.44 2.66 -5.42
C GLN A 55 11.66 2.97 -4.53
N GLY A 56 12.88 2.74 -5.01
CA GLY A 56 14.11 3.04 -4.26
C GLY A 56 14.59 1.88 -3.41
N ILE A 57 15.08 2.18 -2.23
CA ILE A 57 15.64 1.22 -1.28
C ILE A 57 15.04 1.38 0.11
N MET A 58 15.20 0.37 0.93
CA MET A 58 14.97 0.38 2.37
C MET A 58 16.28 0.01 3.08
N GLU A 59 16.34 0.19 4.39
CA GLU A 59 17.45 -0.26 5.24
C GLU A 59 17.73 -1.75 5.02
N ALA A 60 19.02 -2.12 4.97
CA ALA A 60 19.43 -3.52 4.83
C ALA A 60 19.18 -4.26 6.16
N LYS A 61 18.82 -5.53 6.07
CA LYS A 61 18.63 -6.38 7.26
C LYS A 61 19.95 -6.82 7.88
N SER A 62 21.00 -6.86 7.08
CA SER A 62 22.35 -7.23 7.49
C SER A 62 23.37 -6.82 6.43
N VAL A 63 24.61 -6.64 6.85
CA VAL A 63 25.77 -6.43 6.00
C VAL A 63 26.65 -7.68 6.08
N PRO A 64 27.20 -8.20 4.96
CA PRO A 64 28.12 -9.33 5.01
C PRO A 64 29.39 -8.96 5.77
N GLU A 65 29.98 -9.90 6.51
CA GLU A 65 31.15 -9.66 7.31
C GLU A 65 32.44 -9.80 6.47
N ASP A 66 33.34 -8.83 6.60
CA ASP A 66 34.71 -8.80 6.06
C ASP A 66 34.87 -9.29 4.60
N VAL A 67 34.03 -8.78 3.70
CA VAL A 67 34.11 -9.08 2.25
C VAL A 67 34.25 -7.83 1.42
N ASN A 68 34.95 -7.93 0.29
CA ASN A 68 35.07 -6.84 -0.67
C ASN A 68 33.82 -6.79 -1.56
N VAL A 69 33.03 -5.73 -1.43
CA VAL A 69 31.82 -5.46 -2.21
C VAL A 69 32.04 -4.32 -3.22
N ILE A 70 31.16 -4.15 -4.20
CA ILE A 70 31.26 -3.05 -5.18
C ILE A 70 30.87 -1.76 -4.48
N SER A 71 31.72 -0.73 -4.58
CA SER A 71 31.41 0.60 -4.05
C SER A 71 30.60 1.42 -5.05
N TYR A 72 29.74 2.29 -4.51
CA TYR A 72 28.99 3.29 -5.27
C TYR A 72 29.09 4.67 -4.59
N SER A 73 28.92 5.69 -5.39
CA SER A 73 28.91 7.08 -4.95
C SER A 73 27.54 7.72 -5.15
N CYS A 74 27.27 8.80 -4.42
CA CYS A 74 26.08 9.63 -4.66
C CYS A 74 26.00 10.02 -6.14
N GLY A 75 24.82 9.82 -6.75
CA GLY A 75 24.60 10.03 -8.18
C GLY A 75 24.75 8.79 -9.06
N ASP A 76 25.41 7.73 -8.60
CA ASP A 76 25.48 6.46 -9.33
C ASP A 76 24.11 5.78 -9.41
N ILE A 77 23.88 5.00 -10.47
CA ILE A 77 22.62 4.28 -10.65
C ILE A 77 22.83 2.79 -10.38
N LEU A 78 22.05 2.27 -9.42
CA LEU A 78 22.08 0.88 -9.04
C LEU A 78 20.89 0.14 -9.65
N ILE A 79 21.17 -1.03 -10.26
CA ILE A 79 20.13 -1.91 -10.81
C ILE A 79 20.36 -3.34 -10.35
N SER A 80 19.29 -4.01 -9.90
CA SER A 80 19.35 -5.43 -9.57
C SER A 80 19.60 -6.26 -10.82
N ASN A 81 20.64 -7.11 -10.75
CA ASN A 81 20.94 -8.09 -11.80
C ASN A 81 19.93 -9.25 -11.81
N ILE A 82 19.37 -9.59 -10.64
CA ILE A 82 18.45 -10.73 -10.48
C ILE A 82 17.01 -10.24 -10.70
N ARG A 83 16.26 -11.00 -11.52
CA ARG A 83 14.85 -10.73 -11.84
C ARG A 83 14.62 -9.27 -12.27
N PRO A 84 15.22 -8.83 -13.39
CA PRO A 84 15.11 -7.43 -13.83
C PRO A 84 13.67 -6.97 -14.02
N TYR A 85 12.74 -7.89 -14.30
CA TYR A 85 11.30 -7.59 -14.40
C TYR A 85 10.69 -7.03 -13.10
N LEU A 86 11.36 -7.17 -11.94
CA LEU A 86 10.96 -6.53 -10.69
C LEU A 86 11.27 -5.02 -10.67
N LYS A 87 11.98 -4.49 -11.70
CA LYS A 87 12.25 -3.06 -11.90
C LYS A 87 12.91 -2.41 -10.68
N LYS A 88 13.87 -3.10 -10.08
CA LYS A 88 14.63 -2.63 -8.92
C LYS A 88 15.79 -1.75 -9.41
N VAL A 89 15.54 -0.46 -9.52
CA VAL A 89 16.51 0.58 -9.92
C VAL A 89 16.44 1.70 -8.91
N TRP A 90 17.61 2.20 -8.50
CA TRP A 90 17.76 3.32 -7.57
C TRP A 90 18.94 4.20 -7.97
N LYS A 91 18.76 5.51 -7.93
CA LYS A 91 19.85 6.49 -8.01
C LYS A 91 20.35 6.76 -6.61
N ALA A 92 21.63 6.54 -6.37
CA ALA A 92 22.24 6.70 -5.06
C ALA A 92 22.17 8.15 -4.57
N THR A 93 21.70 8.33 -3.33
CA THR A 93 21.65 9.64 -2.65
C THR A 93 22.78 9.81 -1.62
N PHE A 94 23.56 8.77 -1.40
CA PHE A 94 24.73 8.71 -0.51
C PHE A 94 25.77 7.72 -1.06
N ASN A 95 26.93 7.65 -0.44
CA ASN A 95 28.01 6.70 -0.80
C ASN A 95 27.84 5.41 -0.01
N GLY A 96 28.27 4.27 -0.59
CA GLY A 96 28.21 2.99 0.10
C GLY A 96 28.74 1.84 -0.73
N GLY A 97 28.30 0.63 -0.38
CA GLY A 97 28.65 -0.60 -1.06
C GLY A 97 27.43 -1.44 -1.41
N CYS A 98 27.56 -2.31 -2.42
CA CYS A 98 26.46 -3.18 -2.82
C CYS A 98 26.91 -4.60 -3.12
N SER A 99 25.96 -5.53 -3.02
CA SER A 99 26.18 -6.94 -3.34
C SER A 99 26.56 -7.15 -4.80
N SER A 100 27.19 -8.27 -5.13
CA SER A 100 27.57 -8.64 -6.50
C SER A 100 26.38 -8.81 -7.45
N ASP A 101 25.17 -8.98 -6.91
CA ASP A 101 23.92 -9.08 -7.65
C ASP A 101 23.27 -7.72 -7.98
N VAL A 102 23.96 -6.63 -7.64
CA VAL A 102 23.60 -5.25 -8.00
C VAL A 102 24.66 -4.69 -8.91
N PHE A 103 24.28 -4.14 -10.06
CA PHE A 103 25.17 -3.43 -10.94
C PHE A 103 25.15 -1.93 -10.62
N VAL A 104 26.31 -1.32 -10.58
CA VAL A 104 26.49 0.12 -10.38
C VAL A 104 26.91 0.74 -11.71
N LEU A 105 26.11 1.67 -12.22
CA LEU A 105 26.34 2.43 -13.44
C LEU A 105 26.77 3.85 -13.06
N LYS A 106 27.93 4.25 -13.57
CA LYS A 106 28.51 5.60 -13.41
C LYS A 106 28.29 6.37 -14.70
N ALA A 107 27.64 7.53 -14.62
CA ALA A 107 27.50 8.43 -15.76
C ALA A 107 28.86 9.00 -16.20
N ASN A 108 29.07 9.12 -17.52
CA ASN A 108 30.17 9.84 -18.08
C ASN A 108 29.83 11.35 -18.17
N ASP A 109 30.78 12.19 -18.57
CA ASP A 109 30.61 13.65 -18.64
C ASP A 109 29.59 14.12 -19.69
N ASN A 110 29.22 13.27 -20.65
CA ASN A 110 28.27 13.57 -21.73
C ASN A 110 26.81 13.24 -21.39
N ILE A 111 26.54 12.63 -20.21
CA ILE A 111 25.20 12.34 -19.77
C ILE A 111 24.97 12.79 -18.32
N GLU A 112 23.85 13.45 -18.10
CA GLU A 112 23.40 13.81 -16.75
C GLU A 112 22.90 12.56 -15.99
N SER A 113 23.32 12.43 -14.74
CA SER A 113 22.97 11.28 -13.89
C SER A 113 21.47 11.12 -13.70
N ASP A 114 20.72 12.24 -13.52
CA ASP A 114 19.25 12.19 -13.43
C ASP A 114 18.63 11.68 -14.74
N TYR A 115 19.11 12.14 -15.88
CA TYR A 115 18.62 11.67 -17.17
C TYR A 115 18.92 10.18 -17.38
N LEU A 116 20.16 9.76 -17.12
CA LEU A 116 20.56 8.35 -17.18
C LEU A 116 19.68 7.48 -16.27
N HIS A 117 19.39 7.95 -15.06
CA HIS A 117 18.48 7.24 -14.16
C HIS A 117 17.15 6.93 -14.83
N TYR A 118 16.52 7.90 -15.50
CA TYR A 118 15.23 7.69 -16.15
C TYR A 118 15.31 6.89 -17.47
N VAL A 119 16.44 6.86 -18.12
CA VAL A 119 16.72 5.92 -19.22
C VAL A 119 16.71 4.48 -18.68
N ILE A 120 17.40 4.23 -17.56
CA ILE A 120 17.50 2.90 -16.92
C ILE A 120 16.18 2.51 -16.21
N ALA A 121 15.54 3.46 -15.52
CA ALA A 121 14.24 3.26 -14.86
C ALA A 121 13.06 3.38 -15.84
N ASN A 122 13.17 2.75 -17.01
CA ASN A 122 12.18 2.74 -18.07
C ASN A 122 11.86 1.32 -18.52
N ASP A 123 10.59 1.05 -18.79
CA ASP A 123 10.13 -0.26 -19.23
C ASP A 123 10.79 -0.71 -20.54
N LYS A 124 11.14 0.23 -21.44
CA LYS A 124 11.89 -0.09 -22.68
C LYS A 124 13.24 -0.72 -22.36
N PHE A 125 14.00 -0.11 -21.43
CA PHE A 125 15.30 -0.66 -21.00
C PHE A 125 15.13 -2.00 -20.29
N ILE A 126 14.18 -2.12 -19.36
CA ILE A 126 13.95 -3.38 -18.64
C ILE A 126 13.56 -4.51 -19.60
N ASN A 127 12.67 -4.25 -20.56
CA ASN A 127 12.30 -5.23 -21.58
C ASN A 127 13.49 -5.65 -22.46
N PHE A 128 14.37 -4.70 -22.81
CA PHE A 128 15.62 -5.00 -23.51
C PHE A 128 16.53 -5.90 -22.67
N VAL A 129 16.72 -5.62 -21.38
CA VAL A 129 17.52 -6.46 -20.47
C VAL A 129 16.89 -7.86 -20.35
N MET A 130 15.56 -7.95 -20.27
CA MET A 130 14.86 -9.23 -20.19
C MET A 130 14.99 -10.06 -21.47
N SER A 131 15.09 -9.46 -22.65
CA SER A 131 15.25 -10.19 -23.92
C SER A 131 16.54 -11.00 -24.01
N GLY A 132 17.59 -10.63 -23.27
CA GLY A 132 18.85 -11.37 -23.20
C GLY A 132 19.15 -11.98 -21.84
N ALA A 133 18.20 -11.93 -20.92
CA ALA A 133 18.37 -12.49 -19.57
C ALA A 133 18.48 -14.01 -19.62
N LYS A 134 19.41 -14.57 -18.82
CA LYS A 134 19.66 -15.99 -18.73
C LYS A 134 19.01 -16.59 -17.47
N GLY A 135 18.42 -17.78 -17.60
CA GLY A 135 17.78 -18.52 -16.51
C GLY A 135 16.25 -18.34 -16.46
N VAL A 136 15.53 -19.42 -16.16
CA VAL A 136 14.05 -19.45 -16.18
C VAL A 136 13.46 -19.01 -14.84
N LYS A 137 13.92 -19.59 -13.71
CA LYS A 137 13.41 -19.26 -12.36
C LYS A 137 13.93 -17.94 -11.80
N MET A 138 15.19 -17.62 -12.12
CA MET A 138 15.87 -16.41 -11.64
C MET A 138 16.62 -15.78 -12.81
N PRO A 139 15.92 -15.12 -13.74
CA PRO A 139 16.58 -14.49 -14.88
C PRO A 139 17.58 -13.45 -14.40
N ARG A 140 18.76 -13.45 -15.00
CA ARG A 140 19.85 -12.51 -14.70
C ARG A 140 20.16 -11.68 -15.95
N GLY A 141 20.30 -10.38 -15.75
CA GLY A 141 20.73 -9.45 -16.80
C GLY A 141 22.20 -9.68 -17.18
N ASP A 142 22.52 -9.37 -18.42
CA ASP A 142 23.88 -9.48 -18.97
C ASP A 142 24.48 -8.09 -19.20
N LYS A 143 25.61 -7.78 -18.53
CA LYS A 143 26.33 -6.48 -18.70
C LYS A 143 26.72 -6.20 -20.14
N LYS A 144 27.12 -7.23 -20.91
CA LYS A 144 27.52 -7.06 -22.31
C LYS A 144 26.32 -6.65 -23.17
N GLN A 145 25.18 -7.30 -22.92
CA GLN A 145 23.95 -6.92 -23.61
C GLN A 145 23.48 -5.52 -23.17
N MET A 146 23.47 -5.20 -21.87
CA MET A 146 23.08 -3.87 -21.39
C MET A 146 23.88 -2.76 -22.07
N LYS A 147 25.19 -2.93 -22.25
CA LYS A 147 26.06 -1.98 -22.95
C LYS A 147 25.60 -1.66 -24.36
N THR A 148 25.01 -2.59 -25.07
CA THR A 148 24.54 -2.42 -26.46
C THR A 148 23.17 -1.75 -26.56
N TYR A 149 22.52 -1.42 -25.44
CA TYR A 149 21.25 -0.70 -25.47
C TYR A 149 21.38 0.61 -26.21
N SER A 150 20.57 0.81 -27.24
CA SER A 150 20.55 2.04 -28.04
C SER A 150 19.61 3.05 -27.39
N LEU A 151 20.12 4.25 -27.16
CA LEU A 151 19.34 5.36 -26.63
C LEU A 151 19.54 6.60 -27.51
N SER A 152 18.62 7.54 -27.40
CA SER A 152 18.72 8.84 -28.03
C SER A 152 19.08 9.87 -26.98
N LEU A 153 20.13 10.64 -27.22
CA LEU A 153 20.75 11.56 -26.28
C LEU A 153 20.50 13.01 -26.68
N PRO A 154 19.73 13.79 -25.92
CA PRO A 154 19.59 15.23 -26.13
C PRO A 154 20.81 15.99 -25.66
N GLN A 155 20.86 17.28 -25.98
CA GLN A 155 21.91 18.18 -25.44
C GLN A 155 21.84 18.19 -23.90
N ILE A 156 22.99 18.41 -23.26
CA ILE A 156 23.15 18.32 -21.80
C ILE A 156 22.17 19.23 -21.02
N GLN A 157 21.84 20.43 -21.56
CA GLN A 157 20.88 21.33 -20.95
C GLN A 157 19.45 20.77 -20.98
N GLU A 158 19.08 20.07 -22.06
CA GLU A 158 17.80 19.40 -22.19
C GLU A 158 17.72 18.18 -21.26
N GLN A 159 18.82 17.38 -21.16
CA GLN A 159 18.94 16.28 -20.20
C GLN A 159 18.71 16.77 -18.77
N LYS A 160 19.38 17.86 -18.36
CA LYS A 160 19.20 18.50 -17.04
C LYS A 160 17.77 18.86 -16.77
N LYS A 161 17.09 19.46 -17.77
CA LYS A 161 15.70 19.90 -17.60
C LYS A 161 14.73 18.72 -17.49
N ILE A 162 14.91 17.68 -18.32
CA ILE A 162 14.11 16.45 -18.27
C ILE A 162 14.33 15.74 -16.92
N GLY A 163 15.59 15.51 -16.56
CA GLY A 163 15.95 14.86 -15.30
C GLY A 163 15.39 15.58 -14.08
N LYS A 164 15.58 16.91 -14.01
CA LYS A 164 15.06 17.73 -12.90
C LYS A 164 13.52 17.68 -12.80
N MET A 165 12.82 17.76 -13.94
CA MET A 165 11.36 17.69 -13.94
C MET A 165 10.84 16.36 -13.40
N LEU A 166 11.44 15.24 -13.84
CA LEU A 166 11.04 13.90 -13.39
C LEU A 166 11.44 13.66 -11.93
N SER A 167 12.62 14.15 -11.49
CA SER A 167 13.05 14.09 -10.09
C SER A 167 12.10 14.84 -9.16
N LEU A 168 11.65 16.05 -9.52
CA LEU A 168 10.66 16.80 -8.76
C LEU A 168 9.31 16.05 -8.68
N LEU A 169 8.95 15.31 -9.72
CA LEU A 169 7.74 14.49 -9.69
C LEU A 169 7.89 13.28 -8.77
N ASP A 170 9.06 12.66 -8.72
CA ASP A 170 9.36 11.59 -7.76
C ASP A 170 9.34 12.10 -6.32
N GLU A 171 9.92 13.27 -6.04
CA GLU A 171 9.85 13.91 -4.74
C GLU A 171 8.38 14.19 -4.31
N ARG A 172 7.53 14.61 -5.25
CA ARG A 172 6.08 14.79 -4.99
C ARG A 172 5.38 13.48 -4.67
N ILE A 173 5.68 12.40 -5.42
CA ILE A 173 5.12 11.07 -5.16
C ILE A 173 5.54 10.58 -3.77
N ALA A 174 6.83 10.70 -3.43
CA ALA A 174 7.35 10.30 -2.13
C ALA A 174 6.70 11.09 -0.98
N THR A 175 6.60 12.41 -1.13
CA THR A 175 5.92 13.28 -0.15
C THR A 175 4.46 12.90 0.02
N GLN A 176 3.76 12.62 -1.10
CA GLN A 176 2.35 12.21 -1.07
C GLN A 176 2.15 10.88 -0.35
N ASN A 177 3.04 9.91 -0.56
CA ASN A 177 3.02 8.63 0.14
C ASN A 177 3.22 8.81 1.65
N LYS A 178 4.13 9.70 2.06
CA LYS A 178 4.33 10.05 3.48
C LYS A 178 3.08 10.67 4.08
N VAL A 179 2.43 11.61 3.39
CA VAL A 179 1.15 12.21 3.84
C VAL A 179 0.08 11.14 4.05
N ILE A 180 -0.03 10.16 3.15
CA ILE A 180 -0.98 9.05 3.29
C ILE A 180 -0.67 8.23 4.54
N GLU A 181 0.60 7.90 4.78
CA GLU A 181 1.03 7.14 5.95
C GLU A 181 0.76 7.91 7.25
N ASP A 182 1.08 9.20 7.28
CA ASP A 182 0.86 10.06 8.46
C ASP A 182 -0.64 10.21 8.77
N LEU A 183 -1.52 10.32 7.75
CA LEU A 183 -2.97 10.35 7.95
C LEU A 183 -3.51 9.03 8.53
N LYS A 184 -2.98 7.88 8.07
CA LYS A 184 -3.33 6.57 8.64
C LYS A 184 -2.91 6.46 10.11
N LYS A 185 -1.68 6.83 10.43
CA LYS A 185 -1.17 6.85 11.82
C LYS A 185 -2.00 7.78 12.70
N LEU A 186 -2.32 8.98 12.21
CA LEU A 186 -3.15 9.95 12.91
C LEU A 186 -4.54 9.38 13.21
N LYS A 187 -5.21 8.75 12.22
CA LYS A 187 -6.50 8.09 12.41
C LYS A 187 -6.44 7.04 13.52
N CYS A 188 -5.45 6.14 13.47
CA CYS A 188 -5.27 5.10 14.49
C CYS A 188 -5.04 5.70 15.88
N ALA A 189 -4.16 6.69 16.01
CA ALA A 189 -3.87 7.35 17.27
C ALA A 189 -5.12 8.03 17.87
N ILE A 190 -5.91 8.72 17.05
CA ILE A 190 -7.16 9.34 17.51
C ILE A 190 -8.15 8.26 17.97
N ILE A 191 -8.32 7.18 17.23
CA ILE A 191 -9.19 6.06 17.61
C ILE A 191 -8.79 5.51 18.99
N ASP A 192 -7.50 5.30 19.24
CA ASP A 192 -7.02 4.80 20.53
C ASP A 192 -7.28 5.77 21.71
N GLU A 193 -7.30 7.08 21.43
CA GLU A 193 -7.48 8.14 22.42
C GLU A 193 -8.97 8.41 22.77
N VAL A 194 -9.87 8.35 21.77
CA VAL A 194 -11.28 8.78 21.95
C VAL A 194 -12.24 7.65 22.31
N PHE A 195 -11.83 6.41 22.16
CA PHE A 195 -12.62 5.24 22.56
C PHE A 195 -12.08 4.63 23.86
N CYS A 196 -12.95 4.03 24.65
CA CYS A 196 -12.56 3.29 25.86
C CYS A 196 -13.19 1.90 25.90
N SER A 197 -12.55 0.99 26.64
CA SER A 197 -13.12 -0.31 26.95
C SER A 197 -14.21 -0.18 28.03
N PRO A 198 -15.12 -1.17 28.17
CA PRO A 198 -16.15 -1.16 29.22
C PRO A 198 -15.58 -1.00 30.65
N LYS A 199 -14.34 -1.48 30.87
CA LYS A 199 -13.68 -1.42 32.19
C LYS A 199 -13.00 -0.07 32.47
N GLN A 200 -12.83 0.79 31.47
CA GLN A 200 -12.29 2.14 31.65
C GLN A 200 -13.42 3.11 31.98
N ARG A 201 -13.16 4.04 32.90
CA ARG A 201 -14.17 5.06 33.27
C ARG A 201 -14.40 6.04 32.13
N GLU A 202 -13.33 6.50 31.49
CA GLU A 202 -13.34 7.49 30.41
C GLU A 202 -12.25 7.16 29.38
N PRO A 203 -12.38 7.65 28.11
CA PRO A 203 -11.30 7.61 27.15
C PRO A 203 -10.17 8.56 27.55
N ASN A 204 -8.99 8.41 26.96
CA ASN A 204 -7.85 9.27 27.26
C ASN A 204 -8.09 10.73 26.86
N ARG A 205 -8.90 10.95 25.84
CA ARG A 205 -9.26 12.29 25.35
C ARG A 205 -10.74 12.39 25.02
N ARG A 206 -11.29 13.55 25.38
CA ARG A 206 -12.66 13.95 25.04
C ARG A 206 -12.67 15.33 24.38
N PHE A 207 -13.71 15.64 23.64
CA PHE A 207 -13.89 16.98 23.11
C PHE A 207 -14.19 17.98 24.22
N GLU A 208 -13.69 19.20 24.08
CA GLU A 208 -14.01 20.31 24.98
C GLU A 208 -15.53 20.50 25.05
N GLY A 209 -16.05 20.65 26.27
CA GLY A 209 -17.47 20.73 26.56
C GLY A 209 -18.23 19.40 26.64
N CYS A 210 -17.55 18.27 26.44
CA CYS A 210 -18.14 16.93 26.63
C CYS A 210 -17.71 16.37 28.00
N SER A 211 -18.52 16.57 29.03
CA SER A 211 -18.26 16.12 30.40
C SER A 211 -19.29 15.10 30.91
N GLU A 212 -20.32 14.81 30.15
CA GLU A 212 -21.34 13.84 30.53
C GLU A 212 -20.74 12.42 30.63
N PRO A 213 -21.15 11.61 31.64
CA PRO A 213 -20.61 10.29 31.83
C PRO A 213 -20.98 9.37 30.63
N LEU A 214 -20.07 8.47 30.27
CA LEU A 214 -20.34 7.46 29.25
C LEU A 214 -21.32 6.42 29.79
N SER A 215 -22.22 5.95 28.94
CA SER A 215 -23.19 4.91 29.27
C SER A 215 -22.69 3.54 28.79
N THR A 216 -22.96 2.51 29.60
CA THR A 216 -22.64 1.12 29.25
C THR A 216 -23.89 0.43 28.71
N TYR A 217 -23.76 -0.25 27.60
CA TYR A 217 -24.83 -0.97 26.91
C TYR A 217 -24.37 -2.39 26.59
N LYS A 218 -25.29 -3.34 26.61
CA LYS A 218 -25.05 -4.63 25.97
C LYS A 218 -25.26 -4.49 24.47
N MET A 219 -24.55 -5.28 23.66
CA MET A 219 -24.66 -5.16 22.20
C MET A 219 -26.10 -5.32 21.71
N LYS A 220 -26.91 -6.17 22.34
CA LYS A 220 -28.34 -6.34 22.04
C LYS A 220 -29.22 -5.10 22.29
N ASP A 221 -28.71 -4.14 23.08
CA ASP A 221 -29.45 -2.94 23.42
C ASP A 221 -29.30 -1.86 22.32
N PHE A 222 -28.24 -1.93 21.52
CA PHE A 222 -27.92 -0.95 20.48
C PHE A 222 -27.70 -1.53 19.08
N CYS A 223 -27.88 -2.86 18.93
CA CYS A 223 -27.79 -3.53 17.64
C CYS A 223 -28.88 -4.59 17.45
N PHE A 224 -29.48 -4.62 16.28
CA PHE A 224 -30.44 -5.65 15.88
C PHE A 224 -29.73 -6.71 15.03
N ARG A 225 -29.88 -7.98 15.40
CA ARG A 225 -29.36 -9.09 14.60
C ARG A 225 -30.09 -9.17 13.26
N ILE A 226 -29.35 -9.31 12.16
CA ILE A 226 -29.88 -9.57 10.83
C ILE A 226 -29.94 -11.08 10.61
N ILE A 227 -31.11 -11.59 10.31
CA ILE A 227 -31.42 -13.00 10.02
C ILE A 227 -32.18 -13.17 8.70
N ASP A 228 -32.49 -12.06 8.03
CA ASP A 228 -33.24 -12.06 6.78
C ASP A 228 -32.41 -12.76 5.69
N LYS A 229 -33.08 -13.70 5.00
CA LYS A 229 -32.49 -14.51 3.97
C LYS A 229 -32.73 -13.92 2.58
N ASN A 230 -31.86 -14.20 1.66
CA ASN A 230 -31.96 -13.86 0.24
C ASN A 230 -33.02 -14.75 -0.44
N LYS A 231 -34.28 -14.67 0.02
CA LYS A 231 -35.39 -15.41 -0.56
C LYS A 231 -35.49 -15.08 -2.05
N ASP A 232 -35.85 -16.08 -2.82
CA ASP A 232 -36.02 -15.98 -4.28
C ASP A 232 -34.73 -15.61 -5.04
N ASN A 233 -33.55 -15.69 -4.39
CA ASN A 233 -32.24 -15.42 -4.97
C ASN A 233 -32.14 -14.02 -5.66
N LYS A 234 -32.76 -13.00 -5.04
CA LYS A 234 -32.90 -11.65 -5.63
C LYS A 234 -31.60 -10.89 -5.72
N CYS A 235 -30.71 -11.04 -4.72
CA CYS A 235 -29.40 -10.40 -4.71
C CYS A 235 -28.34 -11.44 -5.09
N SER A 236 -27.52 -11.12 -6.11
CA SER A 236 -26.44 -11.98 -6.61
C SER A 236 -25.05 -11.52 -6.16
N LEU A 237 -24.93 -10.33 -5.55
CA LEU A 237 -23.65 -9.81 -5.09
C LEU A 237 -23.21 -10.52 -3.81
N VAL A 238 -22.29 -11.46 -3.93
CA VAL A 238 -21.73 -12.17 -2.77
C VAL A 238 -20.60 -11.36 -2.15
N LEU A 239 -20.73 -11.07 -0.87
CA LEU A 239 -19.75 -10.33 -0.09
C LEU A 239 -18.84 -11.24 0.73
N THR A 240 -17.67 -10.76 1.03
CA THR A 240 -16.74 -11.32 2.04
C THR A 240 -16.15 -10.20 2.90
N ILE A 241 -15.74 -10.52 4.13
CA ILE A 241 -14.98 -9.60 4.97
C ILE A 241 -13.50 -9.76 4.66
N ALA A 242 -12.94 -8.76 3.99
CA ALA A 242 -11.50 -8.56 3.92
C ALA A 242 -11.11 -7.59 5.04
N ALA A 243 -10.41 -8.07 6.07
CA ALA A 243 -10.20 -7.31 7.32
C ALA A 243 -9.61 -5.91 7.08
N GLN A 244 -8.76 -5.74 6.06
CA GLN A 244 -8.15 -4.46 5.68
C GLN A 244 -9.02 -3.61 4.72
N TYR A 245 -9.93 -4.23 3.96
CA TYR A 245 -10.68 -3.55 2.89
C TYR A 245 -12.18 -3.42 3.16
N GLY A 246 -12.67 -4.03 4.24
CA GLY A 246 -14.10 -4.01 4.59
C GLY A 246 -14.91 -5.15 4.01
N LEU A 247 -16.20 -4.91 3.80
CA LEU A 247 -17.10 -5.80 3.06
C LEU A 247 -16.91 -5.54 1.56
N VAL A 248 -16.38 -6.53 0.86
CA VAL A 248 -16.01 -6.45 -0.57
C VAL A 248 -16.66 -7.57 -1.36
N ASP A 249 -16.76 -7.38 -2.67
CA ASP A 249 -17.20 -8.42 -3.60
C ASP A 249 -16.24 -9.62 -3.52
N GLN A 250 -16.80 -10.78 -3.23
CA GLN A 250 -16.04 -12.02 -3.01
C GLN A 250 -15.34 -12.50 -4.28
N GLU A 251 -16.02 -12.43 -5.43
CA GLU A 251 -15.47 -12.88 -6.71
C GLU A 251 -14.30 -12.00 -7.14
N PHE A 252 -14.46 -10.68 -7.03
CA PHE A 252 -13.40 -9.72 -7.31
C PHE A 252 -12.19 -9.90 -6.38
N PHE A 253 -12.44 -10.16 -5.09
CA PHE A 253 -11.37 -10.28 -4.10
C PHE A 253 -10.53 -11.56 -4.27
N PHE A 254 -11.18 -12.70 -4.53
CA PHE A 254 -10.48 -13.99 -4.70
C PHE A 254 -10.12 -14.31 -6.15
N ASN A 255 -10.52 -13.47 -7.10
CA ASN A 255 -10.37 -13.69 -8.55
C ASN A 255 -10.94 -15.05 -9.00
N LYS A 256 -11.98 -15.52 -8.32
CA LYS A 256 -12.73 -16.75 -8.62
C LYS A 256 -14.06 -16.75 -7.88
N SER A 257 -15.07 -17.41 -8.46
CA SER A 257 -16.31 -17.71 -7.74
C SER A 257 -16.04 -18.77 -6.66
N VAL A 258 -16.37 -18.45 -5.39
CA VAL A 258 -16.22 -19.35 -4.22
C VAL A 258 -17.58 -19.75 -3.67
N ALA A 259 -18.60 -18.91 -3.88
CA ALA A 259 -19.96 -19.16 -3.43
C ALA A 259 -20.67 -20.22 -4.29
N SER A 260 -21.64 -20.91 -3.72
CA SER A 260 -22.55 -21.78 -4.47
C SER A 260 -23.49 -20.95 -5.34
N GLU A 261 -24.02 -21.54 -6.42
CA GLU A 261 -25.03 -20.89 -7.27
C GLU A 261 -26.32 -20.54 -6.49
N ASN A 262 -26.64 -21.33 -5.46
CA ASN A 262 -27.81 -21.10 -4.62
C ASN A 262 -27.44 -20.23 -3.41
N LEU A 263 -27.86 -18.98 -3.44
CA LEU A 263 -27.62 -17.96 -2.40
C LEU A 263 -28.83 -17.75 -1.47
N THR A 264 -29.88 -18.53 -1.58
CA THR A 264 -31.13 -18.35 -0.79
C THR A 264 -30.90 -18.54 0.71
N GLY A 265 -29.87 -19.28 1.09
CA GLY A 265 -29.49 -19.50 2.48
C GLY A 265 -28.64 -18.34 3.09
N TYR A 266 -28.16 -17.41 2.30
CA TYR A 266 -27.30 -16.30 2.74
C TYR A 266 -28.13 -15.19 3.39
N TYR A 267 -27.51 -14.42 4.30
CA TYR A 267 -28.12 -13.20 4.83
C TYR A 267 -28.05 -12.08 3.80
N ILE A 268 -29.11 -11.27 3.72
CA ILE A 268 -29.11 -10.05 2.92
C ILE A 268 -28.75 -8.86 3.81
N LEU A 269 -27.78 -8.07 3.39
CA LEU A 269 -27.32 -6.85 4.06
C LEU A 269 -27.62 -5.66 3.18
N ASN A 270 -28.00 -4.56 3.80
CA ASN A 270 -28.12 -3.24 3.18
C ASN A 270 -26.96 -2.34 3.58
N LYS A 271 -26.74 -1.28 2.81
CA LYS A 271 -25.73 -0.27 3.15
C LYS A 271 -25.94 0.24 4.58
N GLY A 272 -24.85 0.30 5.36
CA GLY A 272 -24.88 0.64 6.78
C GLY A 272 -24.94 -0.56 7.72
N ASP A 273 -25.28 -1.75 7.22
CA ASP A 273 -25.29 -2.98 8.04
C ASP A 273 -23.87 -3.46 8.32
N PHE A 274 -23.68 -4.11 9.46
CA PHE A 274 -22.42 -4.62 9.94
C PHE A 274 -22.36 -6.15 9.84
N ALA A 275 -21.14 -6.66 9.71
CA ALA A 275 -20.86 -8.07 9.84
C ALA A 275 -19.59 -8.33 10.64
N TYR A 276 -19.63 -9.32 11.52
CA TYR A 276 -18.49 -9.81 12.30
C TYR A 276 -17.99 -11.13 11.74
N ASN A 277 -16.72 -11.15 11.37
CA ASN A 277 -15.99 -12.36 11.03
C ASN A 277 -15.31 -12.91 12.28
N ARG A 278 -15.73 -14.07 12.76
CA ARG A 278 -15.15 -14.75 13.92
C ARG A 278 -13.84 -15.48 13.61
N SER A 279 -13.28 -15.32 12.42
CA SER A 279 -12.02 -15.97 12.04
C SER A 279 -10.82 -15.13 12.45
N TYR A 280 -9.86 -15.79 13.06
CA TYR A 280 -8.54 -15.22 13.32
C TYR A 280 -7.80 -14.93 11.99
N SER A 281 -7.16 -13.78 11.90
CA SER A 281 -6.24 -13.46 10.81
C SER A 281 -5.10 -12.58 11.31
N SER A 282 -4.00 -12.49 10.55
CA SER A 282 -2.85 -11.66 10.92
C SER A 282 -3.28 -10.21 11.19
N GLY A 283 -2.98 -9.70 12.37
CA GLY A 283 -3.40 -8.37 12.84
C GLY A 283 -4.83 -8.27 13.38
N TYR A 284 -5.63 -9.38 13.36
CA TYR A 284 -7.02 -9.43 13.82
C TYR A 284 -7.26 -10.65 14.70
N ALA A 285 -6.63 -10.64 15.88
CA ALA A 285 -6.65 -11.77 16.82
C ALA A 285 -8.06 -12.16 17.30
N TRP A 286 -8.99 -11.21 17.33
CA TRP A 286 -10.38 -11.39 17.80
C TRP A 286 -11.39 -11.28 16.66
N GLY A 287 -10.93 -11.52 15.42
CA GLY A 287 -11.76 -11.35 14.23
C GLY A 287 -11.91 -9.89 13.80
N ALA A 288 -12.79 -9.62 12.86
CA ALA A 288 -13.01 -8.28 12.32
C ALA A 288 -14.48 -7.97 12.16
N VAL A 289 -14.88 -6.79 12.61
CA VAL A 289 -16.21 -6.22 12.34
C VAL A 289 -16.08 -5.19 11.25
N LYS A 290 -16.93 -5.27 10.22
CA LYS A 290 -16.93 -4.32 9.10
C LYS A 290 -18.36 -3.94 8.72
N ARG A 291 -18.52 -2.68 8.27
CA ARG A 291 -19.79 -2.14 7.78
C ARG A 291 -19.84 -2.19 6.25
N LEU A 292 -21.01 -2.39 5.70
CA LEU A 292 -21.26 -2.34 4.26
C LEU A 292 -21.39 -0.88 3.81
N ASP A 293 -20.30 -0.34 3.25
CA ASP A 293 -20.21 1.07 2.83
C ASP A 293 -20.24 1.23 1.31
N ASN A 294 -19.69 0.27 0.56
CA ASN A 294 -19.39 0.43 -0.87
C ASN A 294 -20.53 -0.02 -1.81
N TYR A 295 -21.50 -0.78 -1.30
CA TYR A 295 -22.60 -1.34 -2.08
C TYR A 295 -23.93 -0.98 -1.43
N SER A 296 -24.99 -0.86 -2.22
CA SER A 296 -26.36 -0.60 -1.71
C SER A 296 -26.89 -1.81 -0.94
N GLU A 297 -26.62 -3.02 -1.43
CA GLU A 297 -26.99 -4.30 -0.82
C GLU A 297 -26.00 -5.38 -1.23
N GLY A 298 -26.02 -6.51 -0.53
CA GLY A 298 -25.23 -7.70 -0.86
C GLY A 298 -25.58 -8.87 0.04
N VAL A 299 -25.17 -10.08 -0.33
CA VAL A 299 -25.43 -11.29 0.44
C VAL A 299 -24.17 -11.80 1.10
N LEU A 300 -24.32 -12.30 2.34
CA LEU A 300 -23.21 -12.79 3.15
C LEU A 300 -23.54 -14.15 3.76
N SER A 301 -22.52 -15.03 3.82
CA SER A 301 -22.64 -16.36 4.41
C SER A 301 -23.11 -16.29 5.88
N THR A 302 -23.89 -17.27 6.31
CA THR A 302 -24.34 -17.42 7.70
C THR A 302 -23.24 -17.74 8.71
N LEU A 303 -22.01 -17.94 8.25
CA LEU A 303 -20.83 -18.04 9.11
C LEU A 303 -20.52 -16.71 9.82
N TYR A 304 -20.93 -15.59 9.25
CA TYR A 304 -20.76 -14.27 9.83
C TYR A 304 -21.93 -13.91 10.75
N VAL A 305 -21.66 -13.09 11.75
CA VAL A 305 -22.71 -12.50 12.59
C VAL A 305 -23.07 -11.13 12.02
N CYS A 306 -24.26 -11.02 11.45
CA CYS A 306 -24.72 -9.80 10.80
C CYS A 306 -25.65 -9.02 11.72
N PHE A 307 -25.51 -7.67 11.75
CA PHE A 307 -26.31 -6.81 12.62
C PHE A 307 -26.43 -5.38 12.07
N ARG A 308 -27.43 -4.66 12.55
CA ARG A 308 -27.72 -3.26 12.24
C ARG A 308 -27.67 -2.45 13.51
N ALA A 309 -27.04 -1.27 13.46
CA ALA A 309 -27.04 -0.34 14.57
C ALA A 309 -28.42 0.29 14.80
N ASP A 310 -28.80 0.48 16.07
CA ASP A 310 -29.90 1.36 16.44
C ASP A 310 -29.39 2.79 16.51
N GLU A 311 -29.67 3.58 15.48
CA GLU A 311 -29.18 4.95 15.39
C GLU A 311 -29.81 5.92 16.40
N SER A 312 -30.78 5.48 17.19
CA SER A 312 -31.26 6.24 18.34
C SER A 312 -30.30 6.19 19.54
N ILE A 313 -29.46 5.16 19.63
CA ILE A 313 -28.50 4.90 20.71
C ILE A 313 -27.06 5.09 20.27
N VAL A 314 -26.69 4.60 19.09
CA VAL A 314 -25.32 4.68 18.58
C VAL A 314 -25.28 5.15 17.14
N ASN A 315 -24.46 6.19 16.88
CA ASN A 315 -24.20 6.64 15.52
C ASN A 315 -23.44 5.58 14.72
N SER A 316 -23.92 5.22 13.53
CA SER A 316 -23.35 4.13 12.72
C SER A 316 -21.88 4.39 12.29
N ASP A 317 -21.49 5.64 12.00
CA ASP A 317 -20.09 5.99 11.69
C ASP A 317 -19.20 5.86 12.92
N TYR A 318 -19.66 6.36 14.08
CA TYR A 318 -18.96 6.20 15.35
C TYR A 318 -18.74 4.72 15.68
N LEU A 319 -19.76 3.88 15.51
CA LEU A 319 -19.70 2.45 15.77
C LEU A 319 -18.70 1.75 14.82
N SER A 320 -18.65 2.17 13.55
CA SER A 320 -17.67 1.66 12.58
C SER A 320 -16.24 1.90 13.07
N TYR A 321 -15.92 3.10 13.55
CA TYR A 321 -14.60 3.43 14.11
C TYR A 321 -14.34 2.76 15.46
N TYR A 322 -15.36 2.60 16.30
CA TYR A 322 -15.21 1.85 17.55
C TYR A 322 -14.76 0.41 17.29
N PHE A 323 -15.30 -0.25 16.28
CA PHE A 323 -14.88 -1.59 15.88
C PHE A 323 -13.52 -1.64 15.13
N GLU A 324 -12.99 -0.50 14.70
CA GLU A 324 -11.59 -0.41 14.25
C GLU A 324 -10.61 -0.35 15.43
N SER A 325 -11.06 0.02 16.64
CA SER A 325 -10.25 0.04 17.85
C SER A 325 -10.06 -1.35 18.46
N SER A 326 -9.16 -1.47 19.44
CA SER A 326 -9.01 -2.68 20.26
C SER A 326 -9.92 -2.71 21.49
N LYS A 327 -10.75 -1.69 21.71
CA LYS A 327 -11.48 -1.48 22.97
C LYS A 327 -12.56 -2.53 23.26
N TRP A 328 -13.07 -3.21 22.25
CA TRP A 328 -14.05 -4.29 22.33
C TRP A 328 -13.41 -5.70 22.42
N HIS A 329 -12.10 -5.81 22.20
CA HIS A 329 -11.41 -7.11 22.10
C HIS A 329 -11.47 -7.91 23.40
N LYS A 330 -11.41 -7.24 24.55
CA LYS A 330 -11.43 -7.91 25.85
C LYS A 330 -12.76 -8.61 26.10
N GLU A 331 -13.87 -7.98 25.74
CA GLU A 331 -15.22 -8.56 25.89
C GLU A 331 -15.39 -9.81 25.01
N VAL A 332 -14.84 -9.77 23.81
CA VAL A 332 -14.85 -10.95 22.91
C VAL A 332 -13.90 -12.04 23.42
N SER A 333 -12.73 -11.66 23.95
CA SER A 333 -11.77 -12.58 24.57
C SER A 333 -12.38 -13.34 25.72
N ASP A 334 -13.13 -12.64 26.60
CA ASP A 334 -13.71 -13.21 27.82
C ASP A 334 -14.82 -14.24 27.52
N ILE A 335 -15.51 -14.13 26.39
CA ILE A 335 -16.54 -15.08 25.96
C ILE A 335 -16.04 -16.16 24.99
N SER A 336 -14.76 -16.06 24.56
CA SER A 336 -14.16 -17.07 23.67
C SER A 336 -13.80 -18.33 24.47
N GLY A 337 -14.41 -19.45 24.16
CA GLY A 337 -14.13 -20.73 24.82
C GLY A 337 -12.68 -21.20 24.61
N GLU A 338 -12.12 -21.89 25.59
CA GLU A 338 -10.85 -22.61 25.46
C GLU A 338 -10.94 -23.66 24.34
N GLY A 339 -10.00 -23.70 23.45
CA GLY A 339 -9.96 -24.62 22.29
C GLY A 339 -10.18 -23.96 20.93
N ALA A 340 -10.49 -22.68 20.88
CA ALA A 340 -10.75 -21.92 19.65
C ALA A 340 -9.55 -21.80 18.70
N ARG A 341 -8.37 -22.26 19.06
CA ARG A 341 -7.12 -22.12 18.27
C ARG A 341 -6.95 -23.19 17.19
N ASN A 342 -7.78 -24.20 17.14
CA ASN A 342 -7.75 -25.20 16.08
C ASN A 342 -8.62 -24.72 14.91
N HIS A 343 -7.97 -24.40 13.79
CA HIS A 343 -8.56 -23.97 12.51
C HIS A 343 -8.94 -22.47 12.36
N GLY A 344 -8.47 -21.58 13.24
CA GLY A 344 -8.61 -20.11 13.03
C GLY A 344 -10.00 -19.54 13.27
N LEU A 345 -11.00 -20.33 13.70
CA LEU A 345 -12.35 -19.86 14.03
C LEU A 345 -12.50 -19.72 15.55
N LEU A 346 -12.93 -18.54 16.00
CA LEU A 346 -13.26 -18.28 17.41
C LEU A 346 -14.58 -18.96 17.77
N ASN A 347 -14.59 -19.75 18.85
CA ASN A 347 -15.80 -20.40 19.35
C ASN A 347 -16.62 -19.43 20.22
N ILE A 348 -17.41 -18.61 19.57
CA ILE A 348 -18.25 -17.58 20.21
C ILE A 348 -19.69 -17.82 19.78
N SER A 349 -20.59 -18.00 20.75
CA SER A 349 -22.01 -18.07 20.46
C SER A 349 -22.54 -16.69 20.07
N VAL A 350 -23.54 -16.65 19.20
CA VAL A 350 -24.18 -15.38 18.83
C VAL A 350 -24.85 -14.72 20.03
N SER A 351 -25.43 -15.51 20.94
CA SER A 351 -26.04 -15.01 22.17
C SER A 351 -25.04 -14.31 23.07
N ASP A 352 -23.85 -14.92 23.27
CA ASP A 352 -22.80 -14.34 24.12
C ASP A 352 -22.24 -13.07 23.50
N TYR A 353 -22.05 -13.07 22.16
CA TYR A 353 -21.62 -11.86 21.44
C TYR A 353 -22.59 -10.70 21.62
N PHE A 354 -23.90 -10.93 21.54
CA PHE A 354 -24.92 -9.89 21.77
C PHE A 354 -25.09 -9.51 23.26
N ASN A 355 -24.49 -10.23 24.20
CA ASN A 355 -24.42 -9.89 25.60
C ASN A 355 -23.12 -9.20 26.01
N THR A 356 -22.14 -9.02 25.11
CA THR A 356 -20.92 -8.23 25.37
C THR A 356 -21.28 -6.79 25.74
N GLU A 357 -20.50 -6.21 26.65
CA GLU A 357 -20.69 -4.84 27.12
C GLU A 357 -19.85 -3.87 26.32
N HIS A 358 -20.40 -2.69 26.04
CA HIS A 358 -19.77 -1.63 25.29
C HIS A 358 -20.07 -0.28 25.93
N ARG A 359 -19.12 0.65 25.88
CA ARG A 359 -19.24 1.94 26.52
C ARG A 359 -19.19 3.06 25.51
N PHE A 360 -20.23 3.91 25.51
CA PHE A 360 -20.38 4.96 24.52
C PHE A 360 -20.60 6.33 25.15
N ALA A 361 -20.12 7.35 24.48
CA ALA A 361 -20.38 8.75 24.75
C ALA A 361 -21.83 9.12 24.39
N THR A 362 -22.25 10.34 24.73
CA THR A 362 -23.53 10.89 24.27
C THR A 362 -23.60 10.98 22.75
N MET A 363 -24.79 10.95 22.19
CA MET A 363 -25.00 11.05 20.73
C MET A 363 -24.35 12.29 20.13
N THR A 364 -24.32 13.40 20.84
CA THR A 364 -23.66 14.64 20.40
C THR A 364 -22.15 14.43 20.26
N GLU A 365 -21.51 13.81 21.24
CA GLU A 365 -20.08 13.52 21.21
C GLU A 365 -19.74 12.45 20.18
N GLN A 366 -20.56 11.40 20.06
CA GLN A 366 -20.43 10.37 19.03
C GLN A 366 -20.40 10.99 17.62
N LYS A 367 -21.33 11.90 17.31
CA LYS A 367 -21.38 12.58 16.01
C LYS A 367 -20.15 13.47 15.78
N ARG A 368 -19.62 14.13 16.82
CA ARG A 368 -18.39 14.94 16.71
C ARG A 368 -17.17 14.06 16.41
N ILE A 369 -17.01 12.93 17.12
CA ILE A 369 -15.94 11.94 16.88
C ILE A 369 -16.04 11.39 15.45
N ALA A 370 -17.23 10.95 15.05
CA ALA A 370 -17.46 10.41 13.72
C ALA A 370 -17.13 11.44 12.61
N SER A 371 -17.59 12.68 12.78
CA SER A 371 -17.31 13.76 11.80
C SER A 371 -15.82 14.05 11.67
N MET A 372 -15.08 14.09 12.78
CA MET A 372 -13.62 14.29 12.77
C MET A 372 -12.91 13.14 12.05
N LEU A 373 -13.23 11.89 12.38
CA LEU A 373 -12.62 10.71 11.75
C LEU A 373 -12.99 10.61 10.27
N ASN A 374 -14.24 10.89 9.89
CA ASN A 374 -14.67 10.97 8.50
C ASN A 374 -13.87 12.02 7.72
N ALA A 375 -13.60 13.20 8.30
CA ALA A 375 -12.79 14.22 7.64
C ALA A 375 -11.35 13.74 7.38
N ILE A 376 -10.76 12.96 8.28
CA ILE A 376 -9.43 12.35 8.09
C ILE A 376 -9.48 11.30 6.97
N VAL A 377 -10.49 10.43 6.95
CA VAL A 377 -10.66 9.41 5.90
C VAL A 377 -10.84 10.06 4.53
N ILE A 378 -11.63 11.12 4.42
CA ILE A 378 -11.78 11.89 3.17
C ILE A 378 -10.44 12.47 2.71
N LYS A 379 -9.66 13.05 3.62
CA LYS A 379 -8.31 13.56 3.31
C LYS A 379 -7.38 12.44 2.85
N GLU A 380 -7.39 11.29 3.51
CA GLU A 380 -6.61 10.11 3.12
C GLU A 380 -6.97 9.63 1.70
N GLN A 381 -8.26 9.48 1.41
CA GLN A 381 -8.75 9.07 0.08
C GLN A 381 -8.34 10.06 -1.02
N ASN A 382 -8.45 11.36 -0.76
CA ASN A 382 -8.00 12.40 -1.69
C ASN A 382 -6.49 12.35 -1.90
N ALA A 383 -5.70 12.12 -0.84
CA ALA A 383 -4.26 11.96 -0.92
C ALA A 383 -3.87 10.73 -1.77
N ILE A 384 -4.53 9.59 -1.57
CA ILE A 384 -4.35 8.37 -2.39
C ILE A 384 -4.66 8.64 -3.86
N LYS A 385 -5.78 9.32 -4.15
CA LYS A 385 -6.18 9.67 -5.52
C LYS A 385 -5.12 10.56 -6.19
N LEU A 386 -4.63 11.56 -5.48
CA LEU A 386 -3.59 12.48 -5.98
C LEU A 386 -2.28 11.76 -6.24
N GLY A 387 -1.82 10.88 -5.35
CA GLY A 387 -0.63 10.05 -5.55
C GLY A 387 -0.72 9.17 -6.80
N LYS A 388 -1.90 8.56 -7.04
CA LYS A 388 -2.17 7.79 -8.27
C LYS A 388 -2.09 8.67 -9.53
N LEU A 389 -2.56 9.91 -9.46
CA LEU A 389 -2.48 10.85 -10.60
C LEU A 389 -1.03 11.25 -10.90
N TYR A 390 -0.21 11.56 -9.88
CA TYR A 390 1.22 11.83 -10.07
C TYR A 390 1.96 10.64 -10.68
N SER A 391 1.69 9.43 -10.22
CA SER A 391 2.28 8.21 -10.80
C SER A 391 1.90 8.01 -12.26
N LYS A 392 0.63 8.24 -12.62
CA LYS A 392 0.17 8.20 -14.02
C LYS A 392 0.82 9.29 -14.87
N GLN A 393 0.97 10.50 -14.34
CA GLN A 393 1.66 11.61 -15.01
C GLN A 393 3.10 11.25 -15.30
N LYS A 394 3.84 10.70 -14.30
CA LYS A 394 5.22 10.24 -14.50
C LYS A 394 5.33 9.20 -15.62
N GLN A 395 4.47 8.18 -15.60
CA GLN A 395 4.45 7.15 -16.64
C GLN A 395 4.15 7.73 -18.03
N TYR A 396 3.23 8.69 -18.12
CA TYR A 396 2.95 9.38 -19.38
C TYR A 396 4.17 10.14 -19.89
N LEU A 397 4.83 10.94 -19.03
CA LEU A 397 6.02 11.69 -19.39
C LEU A 397 7.18 10.78 -19.85
N LEU A 398 7.41 9.67 -19.11
CA LEU A 398 8.43 8.69 -19.50
C LEU A 398 8.16 8.08 -20.89
N ARG A 399 6.90 7.87 -21.27
CA ARG A 399 6.55 7.34 -22.60
C ARG A 399 6.66 8.37 -23.71
N GLN A 400 6.41 9.66 -23.42
CA GLN A 400 6.34 10.70 -24.43
C GLN A 400 7.67 11.44 -24.61
N MET A 401 8.50 11.52 -23.56
CA MET A 401 9.75 12.27 -23.56
C MET A 401 11.00 11.42 -23.82
N PHE A 402 10.86 10.09 -23.89
CA PHE A 402 11.95 9.16 -24.25
C PHE A 402 11.60 8.37 -25.51
N ILE A 403 12.59 8.32 -26.43
CA ILE A 403 12.44 7.65 -27.74
C ILE A 403 12.83 6.17 -27.62
#